data_026156ff174cdc3300c2847cf36ea973
#
_entry.id   026156ff174cdc3300c2847cf36ea973
#
_cell.length_a   1.000
_cell.length_b   1.000
_cell.length_c   1.000
_cell.angle_alpha   90.00
_cell.angle_beta   90.00
_cell.angle_gamma   90.00
#
_symmetry.space_group_name_H-M   'P 1'
#
loop_
_entity.id
_entity.type
_entity.pdbx_description
1 polymer ?
#
loop_
_entity_poly.entity_id
_entity_poly.type
_entity_poly.pdbx_seq_one_letter_code
_entity_poly.pdbx_strand_id
1 'polypeptide(L)'
;MKRLGFVGTGAITSAIVKGLAGTALRDWPVIVSPRSRERAEELADAITSVSIASDNQAVVDGSDMVFLAIRPQIAPDVIRSLSFRNGQYVVSLVAGIKVGTVANLINAKVNIVRAIPLPSVEQRTCATPILPANEAVKEVFDALGSTLQVGDETIFDSYVAGSAVMATYFGVVKSVAEWMQGNGLDAADADH
;
A
#
# COMPACT_ATOMS: atom_id res chain seq x y z
N MET A 1 -0.21 19.75 -3.64
CA MET A 1 0.73 18.62 -3.83
C MET A 1 1.12 18.11 -2.45
N LYS A 2 0.94 16.82 -2.17
CA LYS A 2 1.26 16.19 -0.88
C LYS A 2 2.52 15.35 -1.03
N ARG A 3 3.33 15.23 0.02
CA ARG A 3 4.47 14.32 0.08
C ARG A 3 4.01 13.00 0.66
N LEU A 4 4.17 11.92 -0.09
CA LEU A 4 3.76 10.58 0.31
C LEU A 4 4.97 9.83 0.88
N GLY A 5 4.83 9.23 2.05
CA GLY A 5 5.87 8.42 2.67
C GLY A 5 5.43 6.99 2.84
N PHE A 6 6.33 6.04 2.59
CA PHE A 6 6.04 4.62 2.76
C PHE A 6 6.99 3.99 3.77
N VAL A 7 6.46 3.65 4.94
CA VAL A 7 7.15 2.83 5.94
C VAL A 7 6.94 1.37 5.54
N GLY A 8 7.98 0.79 4.95
CA GLY A 8 7.96 -0.52 4.30
C GLY A 8 7.91 -0.41 2.78
N THR A 9 8.98 -0.88 2.10
CA THR A 9 9.12 -0.88 0.64
C THR A 9 8.92 -2.30 0.10
N GLY A 10 7.69 -2.81 0.31
CA GLY A 10 7.25 -4.13 -0.14
C GLY A 10 6.57 -4.11 -1.52
N ALA A 11 6.00 -5.26 -1.92
CA ALA A 11 5.31 -5.40 -3.21
C ALA A 11 4.16 -4.40 -3.37
N ILE A 12 3.36 -4.18 -2.31
CA ILE A 12 2.24 -3.24 -2.39
C ILE A 12 2.70 -1.78 -2.51
N THR A 13 3.80 -1.40 -1.85
CA THR A 13 4.41 -0.07 -2.02
C THR A 13 4.87 0.13 -3.45
N SER A 14 5.58 -0.85 -4.02
CA SER A 14 6.02 -0.80 -5.42
C SER A 14 4.83 -0.64 -6.38
N ALA A 15 3.76 -1.43 -6.19
CA ALA A 15 2.57 -1.35 -7.03
C ALA A 15 1.87 0.02 -6.95
N ILE A 16 1.73 0.59 -5.74
CA ILE A 16 1.15 1.92 -5.55
C ILE A 16 2.01 2.98 -6.24
N VAL A 17 3.32 2.98 -5.99
CA VAL A 17 4.25 3.99 -6.52
C VAL A 17 4.33 3.92 -8.05
N LYS A 18 4.46 2.72 -8.63
CA LYS A 18 4.44 2.51 -10.09
C LYS A 18 3.10 2.94 -10.70
N GLY A 19 1.98 2.62 -10.04
CA GLY A 19 0.66 3.06 -10.47
C GLY A 19 0.52 4.59 -10.50
N LEU A 20 0.97 5.28 -9.44
CA LEU A 20 0.94 6.75 -9.33
C LEU A 20 1.77 7.44 -10.41
N ALA A 21 2.91 6.88 -10.81
CA ALA A 21 3.76 7.41 -11.87
C ALA A 21 3.03 7.55 -13.22
N GLY A 22 1.96 6.78 -13.43
CA GLY A 22 1.11 6.87 -14.63
C GLY A 22 -0.12 7.77 -14.49
N THR A 23 -0.18 8.64 -13.48
CA THR A 23 -1.35 9.46 -13.15
C THR A 23 -1.06 10.96 -13.12
N ALA A 24 -2.07 11.77 -12.86
CA ALA A 24 -1.89 13.21 -12.59
C ALA A 24 -1.10 13.49 -11.28
N LEU A 25 -0.91 12.48 -10.42
CA LEU A 25 -0.15 12.58 -9.17
C LEU A 25 1.33 12.20 -9.32
N ARG A 26 1.82 11.92 -10.53
CA ARG A 26 3.19 11.46 -10.83
C ARG A 26 4.30 12.36 -10.28
N ASP A 27 4.01 13.67 -10.17
CA ASP A 27 4.98 14.67 -9.69
C ASP A 27 4.91 14.88 -8.16
N TRP A 28 4.03 14.15 -7.46
CA TRP A 28 4.01 14.20 -6.00
C TRP A 28 5.26 13.51 -5.46
N PRO A 29 6.02 14.17 -4.54
CA PRO A 29 7.19 13.57 -3.94
C PRO A 29 6.82 12.30 -3.17
N VAL A 30 7.57 11.24 -3.41
CA VAL A 30 7.43 9.95 -2.72
C VAL A 30 8.72 9.64 -1.98
N ILE A 31 8.61 9.30 -0.69
CA ILE A 31 9.72 8.93 0.16
C ILE A 31 9.50 7.48 0.61
N VAL A 32 10.45 6.59 0.29
CA VAL A 32 10.37 5.18 0.66
C VAL A 32 11.40 4.80 1.71
N SER A 33 11.06 3.83 2.57
CA SER A 33 11.99 3.32 3.58
C SER A 33 13.11 2.47 2.96
N PRO A 34 14.32 2.44 3.56
CA PRO A 34 15.50 1.78 2.97
C PRO A 34 15.55 0.26 3.19
N ARG A 35 14.63 -0.33 3.96
CA ARG A 35 14.75 -1.72 4.43
C ARG A 35 14.83 -2.76 3.32
N SER A 36 14.05 -2.61 2.24
CA SER A 36 14.11 -3.45 1.04
C SER A 36 14.93 -2.70 -0.02
N ARG A 37 16.24 -2.65 0.18
CA ARG A 37 17.16 -1.76 -0.54
C ARG A 37 17.06 -1.90 -2.05
N GLU A 38 17.17 -3.11 -2.58
CA GLU A 38 17.08 -3.39 -4.01
C GLU A 38 15.79 -2.80 -4.62
N ARG A 39 14.64 -3.02 -3.97
CA ARG A 39 13.35 -2.52 -4.45
C ARG A 39 13.21 -1.00 -4.30
N ALA A 40 13.81 -0.41 -3.26
CA ALA A 40 13.82 1.03 -3.09
C ALA A 40 14.67 1.71 -4.16
N GLU A 41 15.84 1.15 -4.49
CA GLU A 41 16.72 1.60 -5.56
C GLU A 41 16.04 1.45 -6.92
N GLU A 42 15.42 0.31 -7.24
CA GLU A 42 14.62 0.10 -8.46
C GLU A 42 13.56 1.20 -8.66
N LEU A 43 12.83 1.55 -7.59
CA LEU A 43 11.81 2.58 -7.66
C LEU A 43 12.40 3.98 -7.87
N ALA A 44 13.48 4.32 -7.16
CA ALA A 44 14.12 5.62 -7.26
C ALA A 44 14.82 5.84 -8.63
N ASP A 45 15.38 4.78 -9.20
CA ASP A 45 15.99 4.82 -10.54
C ASP A 45 14.94 4.98 -11.66
N ALA A 46 13.78 4.32 -11.48
CA ALA A 46 12.72 4.32 -12.49
C ALA A 46 11.80 5.57 -12.42
N ILE A 47 11.65 6.21 -11.25
CA ILE A 47 10.63 7.24 -11.01
C ILE A 47 11.28 8.45 -10.32
N THR A 48 11.41 9.55 -11.06
CA THR A 48 12.12 10.76 -10.62
C THR A 48 11.58 11.39 -9.33
N SER A 49 10.27 11.23 -9.05
CA SER A 49 9.65 11.78 -7.83
C SER A 49 9.90 10.91 -6.58
N VAL A 50 10.60 9.77 -6.71
CA VAL A 50 10.90 8.86 -5.60
C VAL A 50 12.27 9.16 -5.00
N SER A 51 12.34 9.18 -3.69
CA SER A 51 13.58 9.27 -2.91
C SER A 51 13.62 8.21 -1.81
N ILE A 52 14.83 7.78 -1.43
CA ILE A 52 15.03 6.79 -0.36
C ILE A 52 15.44 7.54 0.91
N ALA A 53 14.71 7.31 2.00
CA ALA A 53 15.05 7.87 3.31
C ALA A 53 16.22 7.13 3.96
N SER A 54 16.88 7.77 4.95
CA SER A 54 17.90 7.12 5.78
C SER A 54 17.33 6.01 6.67
N ASP A 55 16.09 6.22 7.15
CA ASP A 55 15.37 5.31 8.05
C ASP A 55 13.87 5.57 8.00
N ASN A 56 13.10 4.83 8.81
CA ASN A 56 11.64 4.97 8.87
C ASN A 56 11.20 6.32 9.48
N GLN A 57 11.97 6.87 10.41
CA GLN A 57 11.62 8.18 11.01
C GLN A 57 11.76 9.30 9.98
N ALA A 58 12.81 9.28 9.17
CA ALA A 58 12.99 10.23 8.09
C ALA A 58 11.87 10.17 7.04
N VAL A 59 11.28 8.97 6.80
CA VAL A 59 10.06 8.85 5.99
C VAL A 59 8.91 9.62 6.62
N VAL A 60 8.67 9.44 7.93
CA VAL A 60 7.59 10.10 8.65
C VAL A 60 7.79 11.62 8.67
N ASP A 61 9.01 12.08 8.96
CA ASP A 61 9.33 13.50 9.06
C ASP A 61 9.19 14.24 7.72
N GLY A 62 9.59 13.56 6.64
CA GLY A 62 9.53 14.12 5.29
C GLY A 62 8.14 14.12 4.64
N SER A 63 7.13 13.48 5.24
CA SER A 63 5.86 13.20 4.56
C SER A 63 4.67 13.92 5.17
N ASP A 64 3.68 14.24 4.34
CA ASP A 64 2.38 14.77 4.78
C ASP A 64 1.37 13.63 4.98
N MET A 65 1.53 12.53 4.22
CA MET A 65 0.73 11.31 4.31
C MET A 65 1.67 10.10 4.37
N VAL A 66 1.60 9.35 5.46
CA VAL A 66 2.46 8.18 5.74
C VAL A 66 1.67 6.90 5.54
N PHE A 67 2.12 6.05 4.66
CA PHE A 67 1.59 4.70 4.44
C PHE A 67 2.38 3.70 5.27
N LEU A 68 1.69 2.98 6.15
CA LEU A 68 2.25 1.88 6.94
C LEU A 68 2.09 0.58 6.14
N ALA A 69 3.10 0.23 5.36
CA ALA A 69 3.12 -0.94 4.47
C ALA A 69 4.01 -2.04 5.04
N ILE A 70 3.83 -2.38 6.30
CA ILE A 70 4.62 -3.31 7.09
C ILE A 70 3.82 -4.56 7.47
N ARG A 71 4.53 -5.66 7.76
CA ARG A 71 3.88 -6.92 8.14
C ARG A 71 3.20 -6.79 9.50
N PRO A 72 2.00 -7.39 9.71
CA PRO A 72 1.26 -7.30 10.96
C PRO A 72 2.06 -7.70 12.20
N GLN A 73 2.96 -8.70 12.08
CA GLN A 73 3.75 -9.24 13.18
C GLN A 73 4.73 -8.24 13.80
N ILE A 74 5.21 -7.29 13.00
CA ILE A 74 6.19 -6.28 13.44
C ILE A 74 5.58 -4.87 13.54
N ALA A 75 4.36 -4.68 13.05
CA ALA A 75 3.74 -3.38 12.95
C ALA A 75 3.62 -2.65 14.30
N PRO A 76 3.21 -3.31 15.42
CA PRO A 76 3.12 -2.62 16.70
C PRO A 76 4.45 -2.02 17.17
N ASP A 77 5.55 -2.76 17.02
CA ASP A 77 6.87 -2.30 17.48
C ASP A 77 7.41 -1.18 16.59
N VAL A 78 7.25 -1.33 15.26
CA VAL A 78 7.65 -0.29 14.32
C VAL A 78 6.85 1.00 14.54
N ILE A 79 5.53 0.91 14.68
CA ILE A 79 4.67 2.10 14.88
C ILE A 79 5.03 2.81 16.19
N ARG A 80 5.24 2.08 17.29
CA ARG A 80 5.66 2.68 18.58
C ARG A 80 7.01 3.38 18.53
N SER A 81 7.91 2.92 17.67
CA SER A 81 9.24 3.53 17.51
C SER A 81 9.23 4.82 16.70
N LEU A 82 8.09 5.18 16.08
CA LEU A 82 7.96 6.35 15.22
C LEU A 82 7.27 7.51 15.93
N SER A 83 7.75 8.71 15.69
CA SER A 83 7.17 9.97 16.17
C SER A 83 6.42 10.64 15.04
N PHE A 84 5.09 10.77 15.17
CA PHE A 84 4.23 11.42 14.19
C PHE A 84 3.92 12.87 14.59
N ARG A 85 3.58 13.70 13.61
CA ARG A 85 3.13 15.08 13.86
C ARG A 85 1.62 15.15 13.98
N ASN A 86 1.13 16.06 14.83
CA ASN A 86 -0.30 16.33 14.91
C ASN A 86 -0.86 16.75 13.53
N GLY A 87 -2.02 16.23 13.18
CA GLY A 87 -2.69 16.49 11.91
C GLY A 87 -2.15 15.69 10.71
N GLN A 88 -1.06 14.93 10.85
CA GLN A 88 -0.49 14.11 9.80
C GLN A 88 -1.46 13.00 9.39
N TYR A 89 -1.49 12.64 8.10
CA TYR A 89 -2.26 11.48 7.64
C TYR A 89 -1.45 10.21 7.80
N VAL A 90 -2.09 9.18 8.36
CA VAL A 90 -1.52 7.84 8.52
C VAL A 90 -2.44 6.83 7.85
N VAL A 91 -2.00 6.27 6.73
CA VAL A 91 -2.74 5.27 5.97
C VAL A 91 -2.20 3.89 6.33
N SER A 92 -2.97 3.12 7.09
CA SER A 92 -2.59 1.76 7.47
C SER A 92 -2.98 0.77 6.38
N LEU A 93 -1.98 0.16 5.76
CA LEU A 93 -2.12 -0.98 4.84
C LEU A 93 -1.89 -2.31 5.59
N VAL A 94 -1.82 -2.27 6.93
CA VAL A 94 -1.51 -3.44 7.75
C VAL A 94 -2.75 -4.31 7.88
N ALA A 95 -2.68 -5.54 7.37
CA ALA A 95 -3.79 -6.47 7.44
C ALA A 95 -4.14 -6.83 8.91
N GLY A 96 -5.44 -6.91 9.21
CA GLY A 96 -5.94 -7.38 10.50
C GLY A 96 -5.77 -6.42 11.68
N ILE A 97 -5.23 -5.20 11.49
CA ILE A 97 -5.08 -4.21 12.56
C ILE A 97 -6.13 -3.10 12.39
N LYS A 98 -7.00 -2.94 13.38
CA LYS A 98 -8.08 -1.94 13.39
C LYS A 98 -7.57 -0.51 13.61
N VAL A 99 -8.36 0.48 13.15
CA VAL A 99 -8.06 1.92 13.36
C VAL A 99 -7.74 2.25 14.80
N GLY A 100 -8.58 1.80 15.74
CA GLY A 100 -8.37 2.06 17.18
C GLY A 100 -7.07 1.46 17.72
N THR A 101 -6.66 0.30 17.22
CA THR A 101 -5.37 -0.31 17.60
C THR A 101 -4.20 0.53 17.09
N VAL A 102 -4.24 1.00 15.85
CA VAL A 102 -3.20 1.90 15.31
C VAL A 102 -3.15 3.20 16.11
N ALA A 103 -4.33 3.78 16.44
CA ALA A 103 -4.42 5.01 17.25
C ALA A 103 -3.75 4.87 18.61
N ASN A 104 -3.91 3.72 19.27
CA ASN A 104 -3.30 3.46 20.58
C ASN A 104 -1.78 3.27 20.53
N LEU A 105 -1.21 3.03 19.33
CA LEU A 105 0.24 2.88 19.12
C LEU A 105 0.92 4.22 18.81
N ILE A 106 0.14 5.22 18.39
CA ILE A 106 0.65 6.54 17.96
C ILE A 106 0.42 7.56 19.06
N ASN A 107 1.50 8.19 19.53
CA ASN A 107 1.43 9.24 20.54
C ASN A 107 1.30 10.65 19.94
N ALA A 108 0.31 10.82 19.03
CA ALA A 108 -0.01 12.11 18.40
C ALA A 108 -1.47 12.11 17.89
N LYS A 109 -2.04 13.29 17.70
CA LYS A 109 -3.37 13.44 17.08
C LYS A 109 -3.24 13.41 15.57
N VAL A 110 -3.33 12.22 14.97
CA VAL A 110 -3.19 11.99 13.53
C VAL A 110 -4.53 11.61 12.90
N ASN A 111 -4.62 11.76 11.56
CA ASN A 111 -5.77 11.30 10.77
C ASN A 111 -5.49 9.88 10.28
N ILE A 112 -6.05 8.87 10.95
CA ILE A 112 -5.81 7.46 10.63
C ILE A 112 -6.87 6.96 9.67
N VAL A 113 -6.43 6.31 8.59
CA VAL A 113 -7.29 5.63 7.61
C VAL A 113 -6.72 4.24 7.35
N ARG A 114 -7.55 3.20 7.41
CA ARG A 114 -7.20 1.87 6.88
C ARG A 114 -7.47 1.83 5.39
N ALA A 115 -6.64 1.13 4.64
CA ALA A 115 -6.88 0.86 3.22
C ALA A 115 -6.42 -0.56 2.85
N ILE A 116 -7.11 -1.18 1.89
CA ILE A 116 -6.75 -2.50 1.38
C ILE A 116 -6.60 -2.43 -0.14
N PRO A 117 -5.50 -1.85 -0.64
CA PRO A 117 -5.18 -1.93 -2.05
C PRO A 117 -4.72 -3.36 -2.40
N LEU A 118 -5.09 -3.81 -3.59
CA LEU A 118 -4.58 -5.04 -4.21
C LEU A 118 -3.48 -4.70 -5.22
N PRO A 119 -2.63 -5.65 -5.65
CA PRO A 119 -1.58 -5.39 -6.63
C PRO A 119 -2.03 -4.73 -7.93
N SER A 120 -3.30 -4.89 -8.31
CA SER A 120 -3.92 -4.22 -9.48
C SER A 120 -3.95 -2.67 -9.40
N VAL A 121 -3.56 -2.06 -8.28
CA VAL A 121 -3.30 -0.62 -8.18
C VAL A 121 -2.21 -0.17 -9.16
N GLU A 122 -1.25 -1.03 -9.49
CA GLU A 122 -0.21 -0.75 -10.48
C GLU A 122 -0.82 -0.49 -11.86
N GLN A 123 -1.83 -1.26 -12.24
CA GLN A 123 -2.57 -1.10 -13.50
C GLN A 123 -3.69 -0.06 -13.40
N ARG A 124 -3.88 0.56 -12.23
CA ARG A 124 -4.96 1.55 -11.96
C ARG A 124 -6.37 0.99 -12.14
N THR A 125 -6.56 -0.27 -11.81
CA THR A 125 -7.84 -0.99 -11.92
C THR A 125 -8.38 -1.49 -10.58
N CYS A 126 -7.76 -1.07 -9.47
CA CYS A 126 -8.14 -1.51 -8.14
C CYS A 126 -9.32 -0.70 -7.59
N ALA A 127 -10.32 -1.39 -7.04
CA ALA A 127 -11.30 -0.78 -6.14
C ALA A 127 -10.77 -0.93 -4.70
N THR A 128 -10.31 0.18 -4.11
CA THR A 128 -9.66 0.16 -2.79
C THR A 128 -10.63 0.60 -1.69
N PRO A 129 -11.02 -0.30 -0.77
CA PRO A 129 -11.76 0.08 0.43
C PRO A 129 -10.90 0.94 1.36
N ILE A 130 -11.49 2.03 1.89
CA ILE A 130 -10.88 2.87 2.92
C ILE A 130 -11.84 3.07 4.11
N LEU A 131 -11.29 3.13 5.33
CA LEU A 131 -12.02 3.35 6.57
C LEU A 131 -11.20 4.17 7.57
N PRO A 132 -11.75 5.25 8.15
CA PRO A 132 -12.99 5.93 7.80
C PRO A 132 -12.89 6.63 6.43
N ALA A 133 -14.02 7.14 5.95
CA ALA A 133 -14.08 8.01 4.78
C ALA A 133 -13.14 9.21 4.93
N ASN A 134 -12.32 9.49 3.89
CA ASN A 134 -11.33 10.56 3.94
C ASN A 134 -10.99 11.04 2.53
N GLU A 135 -11.31 12.27 2.21
CA GLU A 135 -11.13 12.83 0.86
C GLU A 135 -9.65 12.94 0.44
N ALA A 136 -8.74 13.21 1.40
CA ALA A 136 -7.32 13.31 1.09
C ALA A 136 -6.69 11.96 0.71
N VAL A 137 -7.16 10.86 1.32
CA VAL A 137 -6.74 9.49 1.00
C VAL A 137 -7.46 8.98 -0.24
N LYS A 138 -8.74 9.36 -0.41
CA LYS A 138 -9.54 9.07 -1.60
C LYS A 138 -8.86 9.59 -2.87
N GLU A 139 -8.33 10.81 -2.87
CA GLU A 139 -7.61 11.39 -4.00
C GLU A 139 -6.50 10.47 -4.53
N VAL A 140 -5.75 9.83 -3.63
CA VAL A 140 -4.67 8.91 -3.99
C VAL A 140 -5.21 7.63 -4.62
N PHE A 141 -6.23 7.01 -4.00
CA PHE A 141 -6.74 5.71 -4.49
C PHE A 141 -7.67 5.85 -5.70
N ASP A 142 -8.33 6.98 -5.90
CA ASP A 142 -9.06 7.27 -7.15
C ASP A 142 -8.12 7.37 -8.35
N ALA A 143 -6.92 7.89 -8.16
CA ALA A 143 -5.89 7.90 -9.20
C ALA A 143 -5.41 6.47 -9.55
N LEU A 144 -5.58 5.51 -8.65
CA LEU A 144 -5.17 4.10 -8.80
C LEU A 144 -6.32 3.16 -9.16
N GLY A 145 -7.47 3.73 -9.55
CA GLY A 145 -8.68 3.00 -9.90
C GLY A 145 -9.92 3.66 -9.31
N SER A 146 -10.43 3.12 -8.22
CA SER A 146 -11.57 3.72 -7.51
C SER A 146 -11.45 3.51 -5.99
N THR A 147 -12.09 4.38 -5.22
CA THR A 147 -12.12 4.29 -3.75
C THR A 147 -13.51 3.89 -3.26
N LEU A 148 -13.58 2.90 -2.40
CA LEU A 148 -14.78 2.51 -1.70
C LEU A 148 -14.72 3.07 -0.27
N GLN A 149 -15.41 4.19 0.00
CA GLN A 149 -15.47 4.76 1.34
C GLN A 149 -16.43 3.95 2.22
N VAL A 150 -15.87 3.33 3.26
CA VAL A 150 -16.60 2.45 4.18
C VAL A 150 -16.76 3.16 5.53
N GLY A 151 -17.96 3.10 6.09
CA GLY A 151 -18.27 3.76 7.37
C GLY A 151 -18.17 2.85 8.60
N ASP A 152 -17.97 1.54 8.41
CA ASP A 152 -18.06 0.53 9.45
C ASP A 152 -16.95 -0.51 9.36
N GLU A 153 -16.37 -0.88 10.51
CA GLU A 153 -15.27 -1.88 10.60
C GLU A 153 -15.72 -3.27 10.14
N THR A 154 -16.98 -3.66 10.38
CA THR A 154 -17.49 -4.99 10.00
C THR A 154 -17.60 -5.11 8.48
N ILE A 155 -18.10 -4.05 7.83
CA ILE A 155 -18.16 -3.98 6.38
C ILE A 155 -16.75 -3.96 5.80
N PHE A 156 -15.83 -3.19 6.40
CA PHE A 156 -14.44 -3.16 5.96
C PHE A 156 -13.77 -4.55 6.08
N ASP A 157 -13.97 -5.25 7.19
CA ASP A 157 -13.42 -6.60 7.39
C ASP A 157 -14.03 -7.62 6.41
N SER A 158 -15.25 -7.41 5.89
CA SER A 158 -15.82 -8.22 4.80
C SER A 158 -15.06 -8.06 3.49
N TYR A 159 -14.59 -6.84 3.17
CA TYR A 159 -13.68 -6.64 2.02
C TYR A 159 -12.32 -7.32 2.25
N VAL A 160 -11.78 -7.27 3.48
CA VAL A 160 -10.54 -8.01 3.83
C VAL A 160 -10.73 -9.50 3.56
N ALA A 161 -11.81 -10.10 4.08
CA ALA A 161 -12.12 -11.52 3.88
C ALA A 161 -12.29 -11.86 2.40
N GLY A 162 -13.04 -11.03 1.65
CA GLY A 162 -13.20 -11.19 0.20
C GLY A 162 -11.86 -11.14 -0.56
N SER A 163 -10.97 -10.22 -0.18
CA SER A 163 -9.65 -10.10 -0.82
C SER A 163 -8.75 -11.32 -0.57
N ALA A 164 -8.94 -12.05 0.54
CA ALA A 164 -8.15 -13.25 0.85
C ALA A 164 -8.38 -14.39 -0.17
N VAL A 165 -9.55 -14.41 -0.85
CA VAL A 165 -9.85 -15.39 -1.91
C VAL A 165 -8.93 -15.21 -3.12
N MET A 166 -8.39 -14.00 -3.35
CA MET A 166 -7.47 -13.72 -4.46
C MET A 166 -6.23 -14.62 -4.43
N ALA A 167 -5.68 -14.92 -3.25
CA ALA A 167 -4.52 -15.80 -3.12
C ALA A 167 -4.84 -17.23 -3.62
N THR A 168 -6.03 -17.73 -3.29
CA THR A 168 -6.51 -19.04 -3.77
C THR A 168 -6.74 -19.01 -5.28
N TYR A 169 -7.39 -17.96 -5.79
CA TYR A 169 -7.62 -17.80 -7.22
C TYR A 169 -6.32 -17.82 -8.03
N PHE A 170 -5.35 -16.98 -7.67
CA PHE A 170 -4.05 -16.97 -8.34
C PHE A 170 -3.28 -18.28 -8.16
N GLY A 171 -3.42 -18.96 -7.03
CA GLY A 171 -2.85 -20.28 -6.81
C GLY A 171 -3.41 -21.31 -7.79
N VAL A 172 -4.72 -21.32 -8.01
CA VAL A 172 -5.38 -22.20 -8.99
C VAL A 172 -4.93 -21.88 -10.41
N VAL A 173 -4.97 -20.61 -10.80
CA VAL A 173 -4.54 -20.15 -12.15
C VAL A 173 -3.10 -20.56 -12.41
N LYS A 174 -2.19 -20.32 -11.46
CA LYS A 174 -0.78 -20.75 -11.55
C LYS A 174 -0.64 -22.25 -11.73
N SER A 175 -1.37 -23.06 -10.94
CA SER A 175 -1.32 -24.53 -11.04
C SER A 175 -1.79 -25.02 -12.41
N VAL A 176 -2.80 -24.38 -12.99
CA VAL A 176 -3.29 -24.69 -14.34
C VAL A 176 -2.23 -24.31 -15.39
N ALA A 177 -1.64 -23.11 -15.30
CA ALA A 177 -0.59 -22.68 -16.21
C ALA A 177 0.64 -23.63 -16.15
N GLU A 178 1.09 -24.01 -14.96
CA GLU A 178 2.19 -24.97 -14.77
C GLU A 178 1.86 -26.36 -15.38
N TRP A 179 0.62 -26.82 -15.23
CA TRP A 179 0.17 -28.06 -15.86
C TRP A 179 0.16 -27.96 -17.39
N MET A 180 -0.31 -26.84 -17.96
CA MET A 180 -0.32 -26.61 -19.41
C MET A 180 1.12 -26.57 -19.98
N GLN A 181 2.04 -25.89 -19.29
CA GLN A 181 3.46 -25.87 -19.65
C GLN A 181 4.09 -27.27 -19.59
N GLY A 182 3.73 -28.06 -18.58
CA GLY A 182 4.13 -29.48 -18.47
C GLY A 182 3.63 -30.36 -19.62
N ASN A 183 2.58 -29.93 -20.32
CA ASN A 183 2.03 -30.59 -21.52
C ASN A 183 2.53 -29.97 -22.84
N GLY A 184 3.55 -29.11 -22.79
CA GLY A 184 4.24 -28.59 -23.96
C GLY A 184 3.74 -27.22 -24.47
N LEU A 185 2.92 -26.51 -23.69
CA LEU A 185 2.54 -25.13 -24.01
C LEU A 185 3.67 -24.18 -23.63
N ASP A 186 3.97 -23.18 -24.47
CA ASP A 186 4.93 -22.14 -24.13
C ASP A 186 4.46 -21.29 -22.94
N ALA A 187 5.40 -20.83 -22.12
CA ALA A 187 5.08 -20.05 -20.93
C ALA A 187 4.27 -18.78 -21.23
N ALA A 188 4.60 -18.10 -22.34
CA ALA A 188 3.87 -16.90 -22.78
C ALA A 188 2.41 -17.19 -23.13
N ASP A 189 2.10 -18.36 -23.67
CA ASP A 189 0.74 -18.77 -24.04
C ASP A 189 -0.05 -19.31 -22.83
N ALA A 190 0.65 -19.83 -21.81
CA ALA A 190 0.03 -20.35 -20.59
C ALA A 190 -0.39 -19.26 -19.61
N ASP A 191 0.16 -18.04 -19.73
CA ASP A 191 -0.13 -16.89 -18.85
C ASP A 191 -1.28 -16.01 -19.39
N HIS A 192 -1.84 -16.33 -20.57
CA HIS A 192 -3.01 -15.70 -21.19
C HIS A 192 -4.29 -16.51 -20.94
#